data_1780d321132f5e94aff1f880daceb4ee
#
_entry.id   1780d321132f5e94aff1f880daceb4ee
#
_cell.length_a   1.000
_cell.length_b   1.000
_cell.length_c   1.000
_cell.angle_alpha   90.00
_cell.angle_beta   90.00
_cell.angle_gamma   90.00
#
_symmetry.space_group_name_H-M   'P 1'
#
loop_
_entity.id
_entity.type
_entity.pdbx_description
1 polymer ?
#
loop_
_entity_poly.entity_id
_entity_poly.type
_entity_poly.pdbx_seq_one_letter_code
_entity_poly.pdbx_strand_id
1 'polypeptide(L)'
;MKILFVSAEVQPFIKTGGLADVSFALPKALREKGEDIRIILPKYGDISLNYTSKANLIASFGVSVGWRNQYCGLEYLNYDGIPVYFIDNEYYFHRPALYGDY
;
A
#
# COMPACT_ATOMS: atom_id res chain seq x y z
N MET A 1 4.32 20.75 -2.07
CA MET A 1 5.37 19.75 -1.92
C MET A 1 4.84 18.38 -2.33
N LYS A 2 5.65 17.58 -2.96
CA LYS A 2 5.29 16.21 -3.34
C LYS A 2 5.84 15.26 -2.31
N ILE A 3 4.96 14.45 -1.71
CA ILE A 3 5.33 13.54 -0.60
C ILE A 3 4.86 12.14 -0.94
N LEU A 4 5.76 11.15 -0.85
CA LEU A 4 5.41 9.74 -0.91
C LEU A 4 5.51 9.16 0.51
N PHE A 5 4.38 8.74 1.04
CA PHE A 5 4.28 8.19 2.39
C PHE A 5 4.29 6.66 2.32
N VAL A 6 5.36 6.05 2.80
CA VAL A 6 5.55 4.59 2.76
C VAL A 6 5.25 4.02 4.14
N SER A 7 4.32 3.08 4.23
CA SER A 7 3.97 2.48 5.51
C SER A 7 3.58 1.01 5.35
N ALA A 8 3.89 0.21 6.39
CA ALA A 8 3.48 -1.19 6.43
C ALA A 8 2.00 -1.35 6.79
N GLU A 9 1.43 -0.37 7.49
CA GLU A 9 0.03 -0.39 7.91
C GLU A 9 -0.62 0.94 7.58
N VAL A 10 -1.82 0.91 7.05
CA VAL A 10 -2.63 2.10 6.77
C VAL A 10 -4.10 1.76 6.98
N GLN A 11 -4.79 2.47 7.88
CA GLN A 11 -6.23 2.32 8.03
C GLN A 11 -6.94 2.92 6.81
N PRO A 12 -7.99 2.33 6.26
CA PRO A 12 -8.69 1.14 6.72
C PRO A 12 -8.20 -0.17 6.09
N PHE A 13 -7.12 -0.13 5.32
CA PHE A 13 -6.70 -1.27 4.51
C PHE A 13 -6.15 -2.41 5.35
N ILE A 14 -5.24 -2.10 6.26
CA ILE A 14 -4.69 -3.08 7.19
C ILE A 14 -4.29 -2.38 8.48
N LYS A 15 -4.68 -2.96 9.62
CA LYS A 15 -4.43 -2.35 10.91
C LYS A 15 -4.14 -3.43 11.95
N THR A 16 -3.01 -3.29 12.66
CA THR A 16 -2.67 -4.09 13.82
C THR A 16 -2.48 -3.22 15.07
N GLY A 17 -2.35 -1.89 14.92
CA GLY A 17 -2.14 -0.98 16.04
C GLY A 17 -2.21 0.48 15.63
N GLY A 18 -1.64 1.35 16.46
CA GLY A 18 -1.71 2.79 16.27
C GLY A 18 -0.98 3.33 15.04
N LEU A 19 -0.02 2.58 14.49
CA LEU A 19 0.67 3.00 13.27
C LEU A 19 -0.32 3.18 12.11
N ALA A 20 -1.29 2.29 11.97
CA ALA A 20 -2.27 2.38 10.89
C ALA A 20 -3.11 3.66 10.98
N ASP A 21 -3.47 4.07 12.19
CA ASP A 21 -4.26 5.29 12.40
C ASP A 21 -3.48 6.53 11.98
N VAL A 22 -2.21 6.65 12.40
CA VAL A 22 -1.35 7.78 12.03
C VAL A 22 -1.06 7.77 10.52
N SER A 23 -0.87 6.60 9.95
CA SER A 23 -0.54 6.44 8.53
C SER A 23 -1.68 6.86 7.61
N PHE A 24 -2.89 7.02 8.11
CA PHE A 24 -3.98 7.62 7.35
C PHE A 24 -4.25 9.05 7.77
N ALA A 25 -4.27 9.33 9.07
CA ALA A 25 -4.63 10.65 9.59
C ALA A 25 -3.64 11.74 9.15
N LEU A 26 -2.34 11.44 9.17
CA LEU A 26 -1.32 12.41 8.77
C LEU A 26 -1.38 12.75 7.29
N PRO A 27 -1.41 11.77 6.36
CA PRO A 27 -1.60 12.08 4.95
C PRO A 27 -2.87 12.88 4.67
N LYS A 28 -3.97 12.54 5.32
CA LYS A 28 -5.23 13.26 5.15
C LYS A 28 -5.10 14.72 5.56
N ALA A 29 -4.49 14.97 6.71
CA ALA A 29 -4.29 16.34 7.21
C ALA A 29 -3.40 17.15 6.27
N LEU A 30 -2.32 16.55 5.76
CA LEU A 30 -1.42 17.22 4.83
C LEU A 30 -2.09 17.52 3.50
N ARG A 31 -2.94 16.62 3.02
CA ARG A 31 -3.67 16.83 1.77
C ARG A 31 -4.66 17.98 1.90
N GLU A 32 -5.30 18.08 3.05
CA GLU A 32 -6.22 19.21 3.32
C GLU A 32 -5.49 20.55 3.33
N LYS A 33 -4.19 20.54 3.60
CA LYS A 33 -3.33 21.73 3.53
C LYS A 33 -2.77 22.00 2.14
N GLY A 34 -3.15 21.22 1.14
CA GLY A 34 -2.73 21.43 -0.23
C GLY A 34 -1.47 20.69 -0.66
N GLU A 35 -0.92 19.80 0.20
CA GLU A 35 0.25 19.02 -0.17
C GLU A 35 -0.12 17.86 -1.08
N ASP A 36 0.72 17.56 -2.08
CA ASP A 36 0.53 16.40 -2.95
C ASP A 36 1.13 15.18 -2.26
N ILE A 37 0.36 14.56 -1.39
CA ILE A 37 0.79 13.39 -0.64
C ILE A 37 0.11 12.14 -1.20
N ARG A 38 0.89 11.09 -1.36
CA ARG A 38 0.44 9.78 -1.83
C ARG A 38 0.92 8.70 -0.89
N ILE A 39 0.11 7.67 -0.71
CA ILE A 39 0.42 6.57 0.20
C ILE A 39 0.82 5.35 -0.62
N ILE A 40 1.84 4.63 -0.17
CA ILE A 40 2.21 3.35 -0.74
C ILE A 40 2.37 2.31 0.36
N LEU A 41 1.79 1.13 0.15
CA LEU A 41 1.87 0.02 1.10
C LEU A 41 1.84 -1.31 0.35
N PRO A 42 2.35 -2.39 0.98
CA PRO A 42 2.26 -3.72 0.36
C PRO A 42 0.81 -4.18 0.22
N LYS A 43 0.53 -4.92 -0.85
CA LYS A 43 -0.78 -5.54 -1.06
C LYS A 43 -0.82 -6.86 -0.31
N TYR A 44 -1.13 -6.80 0.97
CA TYR A 44 -1.26 -8.01 1.80
C TYR A 44 -2.52 -8.79 1.44
N GLY A 45 -2.47 -10.11 1.61
CA GLY A 45 -3.63 -10.96 1.40
C GLY A 45 -4.81 -10.65 2.33
N ASP A 46 -4.53 -10.08 3.49
CA ASP A 46 -5.56 -9.73 4.48
C ASP A 46 -6.31 -8.44 4.16
N ILE A 47 -5.86 -7.65 3.17
CA ILE A 47 -6.59 -6.45 2.78
C ILE A 47 -7.90 -6.85 2.13
N SER A 48 -9.00 -6.21 2.59
CA SER A 48 -10.34 -6.52 2.10
C SER A 48 -10.45 -6.35 0.59
N LEU A 49 -11.13 -7.29 -0.07
CA LEU A 49 -11.44 -7.22 -1.49
C LEU A 49 -12.31 -6.01 -1.83
N ASN A 50 -13.02 -5.44 -0.86
CA ASN A 50 -13.77 -4.21 -1.06
C ASN A 50 -12.88 -3.06 -1.52
N TYR A 51 -11.61 -3.08 -1.16
CA TYR A 51 -10.64 -2.08 -1.57
C TYR A 51 -9.81 -2.55 -2.76
N THR A 52 -9.22 -3.73 -2.68
CA THR A 52 -8.32 -4.21 -3.73
C THR A 52 -9.01 -4.48 -5.06
N SER A 53 -10.30 -4.84 -5.04
CA SER A 53 -11.07 -5.04 -6.27
C SER A 53 -11.28 -3.73 -7.05
N LYS A 54 -11.19 -2.59 -6.38
CA LYS A 54 -11.34 -1.26 -7.01
C LYS A 54 -10.00 -0.67 -7.46
N ALA A 55 -8.90 -1.29 -7.09
CA ALA A 55 -7.58 -0.82 -7.47
C ALA A 55 -7.28 -1.24 -8.92
N ASN A 56 -6.60 -0.35 -9.65
CA ASN A 56 -6.25 -0.59 -11.04
C ASN A 56 -4.75 -0.83 -11.16
N LEU A 57 -4.37 -1.88 -11.89
CA LEU A 57 -2.96 -2.13 -12.19
C LEU A 57 -2.46 -1.05 -13.13
N ILE A 58 -1.45 -0.28 -12.69
CA ILE A 58 -0.88 0.81 -13.49
C ILE A 58 0.53 0.51 -13.99
N ALA A 59 1.22 -0.43 -13.37
CA ALA A 59 2.56 -0.83 -13.79
C ALA A 59 2.87 -2.23 -13.29
N SER A 60 3.67 -2.97 -14.05
CA SER A 60 4.21 -4.25 -13.60
C SER A 60 5.60 -4.43 -14.17
N PHE A 61 6.49 -5.00 -13.38
CA PHE A 61 7.88 -5.18 -13.77
C PHE A 61 8.52 -6.30 -12.97
N GLY A 62 9.65 -6.79 -13.46
CA GLY A 62 10.45 -7.75 -12.74
C GLY A 62 11.49 -7.05 -11.88
N VAL A 63 11.74 -7.57 -10.70
CA VAL A 63 12.79 -7.09 -9.82
C VAL A 63 13.79 -8.22 -9.61
N SER A 64 15.05 -7.95 -9.88
CA SER A 64 16.12 -8.93 -9.64
C SER A 64 16.42 -9.00 -8.15
N VAL A 65 16.29 -10.21 -7.59
CA VAL A 65 16.62 -10.48 -6.19
C VAL A 65 17.61 -11.63 -6.19
N GLY A 66 18.92 -11.31 -6.15
CA GLY A 66 19.96 -12.31 -6.28
C GLY A 66 19.90 -12.99 -7.64
N TRP A 67 19.66 -14.31 -7.64
CA TRP A 67 19.56 -15.11 -8.87
C TRP A 67 18.13 -15.26 -9.38
N ARG A 68 17.15 -14.63 -8.72
CA ARG A 68 15.72 -14.73 -9.09
C ARG A 68 15.21 -13.40 -9.59
N ASN A 69 14.22 -13.48 -10.48
CA ASN A 69 13.39 -12.34 -10.85
C ASN A 69 12.05 -12.48 -10.13
N GLN A 70 11.63 -11.41 -9.47
CA GLN A 70 10.36 -11.36 -8.75
C GLN A 70 9.41 -10.40 -9.45
N TYR A 71 8.16 -10.82 -9.57
CA TYR A 71 7.10 -9.95 -10.09
C TYR A 71 6.82 -8.83 -9.11
N CYS A 72 6.68 -7.63 -9.63
CA CYS A 72 6.22 -6.49 -8.85
C CYS A 72 5.14 -5.77 -9.63
N GLY A 73 3.95 -5.70 -9.07
CA GLY A 73 2.83 -4.94 -9.63
C GLY A 73 2.58 -3.70 -8.81
N LEU A 74 2.15 -2.64 -9.46
CA LEU A 74 1.76 -1.41 -8.78
C LEU A 74 0.30 -1.12 -9.12
N GLU A 75 -0.56 -1.13 -8.11
CA GLU A 75 -1.99 -0.89 -8.26
C GLU A 75 -2.37 0.43 -7.61
N TYR A 76 -3.32 1.12 -8.19
CA TYR A 76 -3.73 2.46 -7.77
C TYR A 76 -5.19 2.47 -7.36
N LEU A 77 -5.48 3.12 -6.22
CA LEU A 77 -6.83 3.38 -5.73
C LEU A 77 -6.88 4.79 -5.18
N ASN A 78 -7.89 5.58 -5.58
CA ASN A 78 -8.16 6.85 -4.92
C ASN A 78 -9.09 6.57 -3.74
N TYR A 79 -8.60 6.80 -2.53
CA TYR A 79 -9.39 6.61 -1.32
C TYR A 79 -9.53 7.93 -0.56
N ASP A 80 -10.76 8.41 -0.42
CA ASP A 80 -11.07 9.64 0.30
C ASP A 80 -10.23 10.83 -0.20
N GLY A 81 -10.04 10.88 -1.52
CA GLY A 81 -9.27 11.94 -2.17
C GLY A 81 -7.76 11.77 -2.11
N ILE A 82 -7.27 10.69 -1.51
CA ILE A 82 -5.84 10.43 -1.39
C ILE A 82 -5.44 9.30 -2.35
N PRO A 83 -4.45 9.53 -3.23
CA PRO A 83 -3.92 8.43 -4.04
C PRO A 83 -3.21 7.39 -3.17
N VAL A 84 -3.64 6.12 -3.31
CA VAL A 84 -3.08 4.98 -2.59
C VAL A 84 -2.54 3.99 -3.60
N TYR A 85 -1.29 3.57 -3.41
CA TYR A 85 -0.65 2.59 -4.26
C TYR A 85 -0.39 1.31 -3.48
N PHE A 86 -0.77 0.17 -4.05
CA PHE A 86 -0.45 -1.14 -3.48
C PHE A 86 0.68 -1.77 -4.29
N ILE A 87 1.72 -2.20 -3.60
CA ILE A 87 2.79 -2.98 -4.22
C ILE A 87 2.40 -4.44 -4.12
N ASP A 88 2.23 -5.09 -5.27
CA ASP A 88 1.85 -6.49 -5.34
C ASP A 88 3.05 -7.39 -5.62
N ASN A 89 3.35 -8.26 -4.68
CA ASN A 89 4.22 -9.40 -4.86
C ASN A 89 3.59 -10.55 -4.09
N GLU A 90 2.86 -11.41 -4.77
CA GLU A 90 2.10 -12.47 -4.13
C GLU A 90 2.96 -13.40 -3.30
N TYR A 91 4.20 -13.63 -3.70
CA TYR A 91 5.08 -14.52 -2.97
C TYR A 91 5.41 -13.98 -1.58
N TYR A 92 5.64 -12.67 -1.45
CA TYR A 92 6.04 -12.07 -0.18
C TYR A 92 4.87 -11.52 0.63
N PHE A 93 3.86 -10.96 -0.04
CA PHE A 93 2.82 -10.17 0.65
C PHE A 93 1.48 -10.89 0.76
N HIS A 94 1.22 -11.89 -0.08
CA HIS A 94 -0.06 -12.59 -0.09
C HIS A 94 -0.11 -13.67 1.01
N ARG A 95 0.34 -13.32 2.20
CA ARG A 95 0.35 -14.21 3.36
C ARG A 95 -0.73 -13.79 4.35
N PRO A 96 -1.28 -14.73 5.15
CA PRO A 96 -2.38 -14.39 6.07
C PRO A 96 -1.97 -13.53 7.25
N ALA A 97 -0.68 -13.47 7.61
CA ALA A 97 -0.21 -12.70 8.75
C ALA A 97 0.65 -11.53 8.28
N LEU A 98 0.33 -10.31 8.76
CA LEU A 98 1.01 -9.09 8.37
C LEU A 98 2.51 -9.12 8.71
N TYR A 99 2.85 -9.52 9.92
CA TYR A 99 4.22 -9.66 10.38
C TYR A 99 4.56 -11.12 10.65
N GLY A 100 4.06 -12.02 9.80
CA GLY A 100 4.15 -13.44 10.03
C GLY A 100 5.57 -14.01 9.93
N ASP A 101 5.71 -15.26 10.31
CA ASP A 101 6.95 -15.99 10.20
C ASP A 101 7.28 -16.26 8.73
N TYR A 102 8.44 -15.83 8.33
CA TYR A 102 8.90 -16.00 6.96
C TYR A 102 9.93 -17.10 6.88
#